data_2a3354958d927bba45d53621424b8d1d
#
_entry.id   2a3354958d927bba45d53621424b8d1d
#
_cell.length_a   1.000
_cell.length_b   1.000
_cell.length_c   1.000
_cell.angle_alpha   90.00
_cell.angle_beta   90.00
_cell.angle_gamma   90.00
#
_symmetry.space_group_name_H-M   'P 1'
#
loop_
_entity.id
_entity.type
_entity.pdbx_description
1 polymer ?
#
loop_
_entity_poly.entity_id
_entity_poly.type
_entity_poly.pdbx_seq_one_letter_code
_entity_poly.pdbx_strand_id
1 'polypeptide(L)'
;MFGQFYIRSYYKQTSDVCYNIFINHTKGCVRMKLVIAVVQDQDSNRLSNALTKHNFRATKLATTGGFLRSGNTTFMIGTEESSIPKLLDVIRDNCRARDQMVTPVSPMGGNADSYIPYPVEVEVGGATVFVLPIEQFHQF
;
A
#
# COMPACT_ATOMS: atom_id res chain seq x y z
N MET A 1 20.95 -10.82 44.25
CA MET A 1 19.71 -11.59 44.13
C MET A 1 19.27 -11.53 42.70
N PHE A 2 19.65 -12.50 41.87
CA PHE A 2 19.38 -12.51 40.43
C PHE A 2 18.02 -13.16 40.16
N GLY A 3 17.04 -12.40 39.64
CA GLY A 3 15.77 -12.93 39.19
C GLY A 3 15.92 -13.58 37.81
N GLN A 4 15.82 -14.89 37.74
CA GLN A 4 15.78 -15.67 36.52
C GLN A 4 14.53 -15.34 35.73
N PHE A 5 14.72 -14.78 34.53
CA PHE A 5 13.65 -14.65 33.54
C PHE A 5 13.42 -16.01 32.89
N TYR A 6 12.30 -16.63 33.22
CA TYR A 6 11.83 -17.87 32.62
C TYR A 6 11.13 -17.52 31.29
N ILE A 7 11.80 -17.81 30.20
CA ILE A 7 11.19 -17.78 28.86
C ILE A 7 10.39 -19.06 28.69
N ARG A 8 9.08 -18.99 28.90
CA ARG A 8 8.18 -20.10 28.59
C ARG A 8 7.67 -19.92 27.17
N SER A 9 8.34 -20.61 26.23
CA SER A 9 7.88 -20.76 24.86
C SER A 9 6.63 -21.66 24.88
N TYR A 10 5.47 -21.08 24.60
CA TYR A 10 4.27 -21.86 24.29
C TYR A 10 4.14 -21.95 22.77
N TYR A 11 4.56 -23.06 22.21
CA TYR A 11 4.14 -23.47 20.88
C TYR A 11 2.70 -23.96 20.97
N LYS A 12 1.77 -23.20 20.42
CA LYS A 12 0.44 -23.67 20.09
C LYS A 12 0.26 -23.60 18.57
N GLN A 13 0.14 -24.77 18.00
CA GLN A 13 -0.01 -25.03 16.58
C GLN A 13 -1.42 -24.63 16.14
N THR A 14 -1.61 -23.36 15.81
CA THR A 14 -2.69 -22.79 15.00
C THR A 14 -2.19 -21.44 14.52
N SER A 15 -2.43 -21.09 13.29
CA SER A 15 -2.05 -19.95 12.45
C SER A 15 -1.93 -18.53 13.06
N ASP A 16 -1.68 -18.41 14.35
CA ASP A 16 -1.65 -17.16 15.10
C ASP A 16 -0.25 -16.94 15.67
N VAL A 17 0.63 -16.34 14.89
CA VAL A 17 1.95 -15.94 15.37
C VAL A 17 1.83 -14.65 16.16
N CYS A 18 1.93 -14.78 17.47
CA CYS A 18 1.94 -13.64 18.39
C CYS A 18 3.35 -13.10 18.56
N TYR A 19 3.58 -11.83 18.19
CA TYR A 19 4.84 -11.14 18.45
C TYR A 19 4.82 -10.45 19.81
N ASN A 20 5.81 -10.80 20.67
CA ASN A 20 6.10 -10.02 21.85
C ASN A 20 6.94 -8.80 21.44
N ILE A 21 6.30 -7.66 21.25
CA ILE A 21 7.02 -6.38 21.25
C ILE A 21 7.29 -6.03 22.71
N PHE A 22 8.57 -6.13 23.12
CA PHE A 22 9.04 -5.66 24.41
C PHE A 22 9.00 -4.12 24.44
N ILE A 23 7.85 -3.55 24.72
CA ILE A 23 7.72 -2.19 25.22
C ILE A 23 6.60 -2.22 26.27
N ASN A 24 6.97 -1.94 27.52
CA ASN A 24 6.17 -1.83 28.73
C ASN A 24 4.65 -1.72 28.56
N HIS A 25 3.95 -2.67 29.21
CA HIS A 25 2.54 -2.65 29.59
C HIS A 25 1.49 -2.75 28.47
N THR A 26 1.17 -3.94 28.11
CA THR A 26 -0.16 -4.60 28.15
C THR A 26 -0.07 -5.91 27.37
N LYS A 27 -0.47 -7.01 28.00
CA LYS A 27 -0.48 -8.38 27.46
C LYS A 27 -1.57 -8.50 26.38
N GLY A 28 -1.26 -8.16 25.14
CA GLY A 28 -2.09 -8.42 23.97
C GLY A 28 -1.24 -9.06 22.88
N CYS A 29 -1.71 -10.18 22.32
CA CYS A 29 -1.10 -10.77 21.16
C CYS A 29 -1.38 -9.86 19.96
N VAL A 30 -0.37 -9.11 19.49
CA VAL A 30 -0.49 -8.22 18.33
C VAL A 30 -0.21 -9.04 17.08
N ARG A 31 -1.23 -9.20 16.23
CA ARG A 31 -1.08 -9.87 14.94
C ARG A 31 -0.66 -8.83 13.91
N MET A 32 0.54 -9.00 13.36
CA MET A 32 1.03 -8.17 12.28
C MET A 32 0.56 -8.68 10.93
N LYS A 33 0.20 -7.77 10.06
CA LYS A 33 -0.20 -8.04 8.67
C LYS A 33 0.66 -7.21 7.73
N LEU A 34 0.95 -7.79 6.56
CA LEU A 34 1.54 -7.08 5.44
C LEU A 34 0.43 -6.68 4.47
N VAL A 35 0.29 -5.40 4.26
CA VAL A 35 -0.64 -4.87 3.25
C VAL A 35 0.18 -4.43 2.04
N ILE A 36 -0.15 -4.99 0.88
CA ILE A 36 0.43 -4.62 -0.41
C ILE A 36 -0.65 -3.88 -1.18
N ALA A 37 -0.43 -2.61 -1.48
CA ALA A 37 -1.35 -1.78 -2.24
C ALA A 37 -0.71 -1.35 -3.57
N VAL A 38 -1.30 -1.78 -4.67
CA VAL A 38 -0.89 -1.39 -6.03
C VAL A 38 -1.82 -0.27 -6.49
N VAL A 39 -1.25 0.89 -6.78
CA VAL A 39 -1.98 2.10 -7.16
C VAL A 39 -1.38 2.73 -8.42
N GLN A 40 -2.13 3.53 -9.13
CA GLN A 40 -1.59 4.29 -10.25
C GLN A 40 -0.61 5.37 -9.77
N ASP A 41 0.44 5.63 -10.55
CA ASP A 41 1.49 6.61 -10.21
C ASP A 41 0.92 8.00 -9.94
N GLN A 42 -0.16 8.39 -10.61
CA GLN A 42 -0.85 9.67 -10.40
C GLN A 42 -1.33 9.85 -8.96
N ASP A 43 -1.78 8.77 -8.30
CA ASP A 43 -2.30 8.79 -6.95
C ASP A 43 -1.23 8.51 -5.88
N SER A 44 -0.05 8.05 -6.30
CA SER A 44 1.00 7.57 -5.41
C SER A 44 1.49 8.63 -4.42
N ASN A 45 1.68 9.87 -4.85
CA ASN A 45 2.16 10.94 -3.97
C ASN A 45 1.09 11.37 -2.97
N ARG A 46 -0.18 11.44 -3.41
CA ARG A 46 -1.32 11.74 -2.53
C ARG A 46 -1.47 10.66 -1.46
N LEU A 47 -1.42 9.39 -1.86
CA LEU A 47 -1.49 8.27 -0.92
C LEU A 47 -0.29 8.26 0.05
N SER A 48 0.93 8.49 -0.43
CA SER A 48 2.13 8.55 0.42
C SER A 48 1.99 9.59 1.53
N ASN A 49 1.53 10.80 1.20
CA ASN A 49 1.30 11.86 2.16
C ASN A 49 0.19 11.51 3.18
N ALA A 50 -0.89 10.88 2.70
CA ALA A 50 -1.99 10.44 3.56
C ALA A 50 -1.54 9.34 4.54
N LEU A 51 -0.78 8.36 4.08
CA LEU A 51 -0.21 7.29 4.93
C LEU A 51 0.66 7.89 6.04
N THR A 52 1.56 8.81 5.70
CA THR A 52 2.42 9.50 6.67
C THR A 52 1.60 10.29 7.69
N LYS A 53 0.56 11.02 7.24
CA LYS A 53 -0.34 11.79 8.11
C LYS A 53 -1.08 10.90 9.12
N HIS A 54 -1.40 9.68 8.73
CA HIS A 54 -2.07 8.70 9.60
C HIS A 54 -1.09 7.78 10.35
N ASN A 55 0.22 8.09 10.33
CA ASN A 55 1.29 7.33 11.00
C ASN A 55 1.47 5.89 10.48
N PHE A 56 1.10 5.62 9.23
CA PHE A 56 1.43 4.37 8.58
C PHE A 56 2.81 4.45 7.92
N ARG A 57 3.69 3.51 8.28
CA ARG A 57 5.00 3.37 7.62
C ARG A 57 4.82 2.52 6.38
N ALA A 58 5.16 3.08 5.23
CA ALA A 58 5.05 2.42 3.95
C ALA A 58 6.36 2.48 3.18
N THR A 59 6.74 1.37 2.56
CA THR A 59 7.81 1.33 1.57
C THR A 59 7.19 1.47 0.19
N LYS A 60 7.61 2.48 -0.55
CA LYS A 60 7.14 2.74 -1.91
C LYS A 60 8.08 2.05 -2.90
N LEU A 61 7.52 1.17 -3.75
CA LEU A 61 8.21 0.50 -4.84
C LEU A 61 7.66 1.06 -6.16
N ALA A 62 8.40 1.95 -6.79
CA ALA A 62 8.03 2.49 -8.09
C ALA A 62 8.60 1.60 -9.19
N THR A 63 7.75 1.13 -10.11
CA THR A 63 8.17 0.44 -11.33
C THR A 63 8.05 1.40 -12.49
N THR A 64 9.16 1.99 -12.90
CA THR A 64 9.22 2.78 -14.14
C THR A 64 9.50 1.85 -15.31
N GLY A 65 8.44 1.44 -16.02
CA GLY A 65 8.59 0.82 -17.33
C GLY A 65 8.99 1.89 -18.34
N GLY A 66 10.10 1.68 -19.06
CA GLY A 66 10.70 2.71 -19.93
C GLY A 66 9.90 3.14 -21.15
N PHE A 67 8.72 2.55 -21.44
CA PHE A 67 7.95 2.85 -22.65
C PHE A 67 6.59 3.51 -22.36
N LEU A 68 5.96 3.26 -21.23
CA LEU A 68 4.69 3.88 -20.84
C LEU A 68 4.93 4.77 -19.62
N ARG A 69 4.66 6.07 -19.78
CA ARG A 69 4.79 7.06 -18.68
C ARG A 69 3.74 6.93 -17.59
N SER A 70 2.73 6.08 -17.76
CA SER A 70 1.75 5.74 -16.74
C SER A 70 2.07 4.36 -16.17
N GLY A 71 2.80 4.34 -15.06
CA GLY A 71 3.12 3.13 -14.31
C GLY A 71 2.23 2.95 -13.10
N ASN A 72 2.44 1.83 -12.42
CA ASN A 72 1.86 1.57 -11.11
C ASN A 72 2.94 1.66 -10.04
N THR A 73 2.54 2.17 -8.90
CA THR A 73 3.36 2.19 -7.69
C THR A 73 2.81 1.19 -6.68
N THR A 74 3.68 0.38 -6.11
CA THR A 74 3.31 -0.57 -5.05
C THR A 74 3.76 -0.03 -3.70
N PHE A 75 2.87 -0.02 -2.73
CA PHE A 75 3.17 0.27 -1.33
C PHE A 75 3.16 -1.02 -0.52
N MET A 76 4.20 -1.24 0.28
CA MET A 76 4.28 -2.31 1.27
C MET A 76 4.16 -1.71 2.66
N ILE A 77 3.17 -2.13 3.42
CA ILE A 77 2.81 -1.54 4.71
C ILE A 77 2.68 -2.66 5.74
N GLY A 78 3.60 -2.70 6.71
CA GLY A 78 3.47 -3.56 7.89
C GLY A 78 2.62 -2.87 8.93
N THR A 79 1.52 -3.49 9.36
CA THR A 79 0.61 -2.91 10.35
C THR A 79 -0.06 -3.96 11.22
N GLU A 80 -0.61 -3.53 12.35
CA GLU A 80 -1.42 -4.38 13.21
C GLU A 80 -2.77 -4.68 12.55
N GLU A 81 -3.30 -5.86 12.80
CA GLU A 81 -4.61 -6.29 12.29
C GLU A 81 -5.73 -5.32 12.65
N SER A 82 -5.70 -4.75 13.85
CA SER A 82 -6.64 -3.75 14.35
C SER A 82 -6.67 -2.45 13.52
N SER A 83 -5.55 -2.13 12.87
CA SER A 83 -5.38 -0.89 12.09
C SER A 83 -5.74 -1.06 10.61
N ILE A 84 -6.01 -2.30 10.14
CA ILE A 84 -6.34 -2.58 8.75
C ILE A 84 -7.57 -1.80 8.25
N PRO A 85 -8.71 -1.76 8.97
CA PRO A 85 -9.87 -1.03 8.49
C PRO A 85 -9.55 0.45 8.20
N LYS A 86 -8.85 1.11 9.14
CA LYS A 86 -8.42 2.50 8.97
C LYS A 86 -7.47 2.68 7.78
N LEU A 87 -6.53 1.75 7.58
CA LEU A 87 -5.61 1.77 6.45
C LEU A 87 -6.34 1.64 5.12
N LEU A 88 -7.32 0.72 5.03
CA LEU A 88 -8.13 0.53 3.82
C LEU A 88 -8.96 1.76 3.48
N ASP A 89 -9.51 2.45 4.48
CA ASP A 89 -10.24 3.70 4.27
C ASP A 89 -9.30 4.79 3.73
N VAL A 90 -8.09 4.93 4.29
CA VAL A 90 -7.09 5.87 3.77
C VAL A 90 -6.73 5.57 2.32
N ILE A 91 -6.55 4.30 1.95
CA ILE A 91 -6.25 3.92 0.56
C ILE A 91 -7.45 4.24 -0.34
N ARG A 92 -8.66 3.84 0.05
CA ARG A 92 -9.90 4.08 -0.72
C ARG A 92 -10.12 5.56 -1.00
N ASP A 93 -9.96 6.41 0.01
CA ASP A 93 -10.21 7.85 -0.13
C ASP A 93 -9.20 8.55 -1.02
N ASN A 94 -7.99 8.01 -1.13
CA ASN A 94 -6.92 8.61 -1.92
C ASN A 94 -6.74 8.00 -3.31
N CYS A 95 -7.33 6.83 -3.59
CA CYS A 95 -7.12 6.08 -4.84
C CYS A 95 -8.45 5.66 -5.48
N ARG A 96 -9.52 6.47 -5.38
CA ARG A 96 -10.80 6.14 -6.01
C ARG A 96 -10.66 6.12 -7.52
N ALA A 97 -11.28 5.11 -8.14
CA ALA A 97 -11.49 5.10 -9.57
C ALA A 97 -12.36 6.31 -9.96
N ARG A 98 -11.98 6.97 -11.05
CA ARG A 98 -12.68 8.14 -11.59
C ARG A 98 -12.51 8.20 -13.09
N ASP A 99 -13.54 8.71 -13.78
CA ASP A 99 -13.46 8.96 -15.20
C ASP A 99 -12.70 10.25 -15.47
N GLN A 100 -11.79 10.22 -16.42
CA GLN A 100 -10.99 11.35 -16.85
C GLN A 100 -11.04 11.48 -18.37
N MET A 101 -11.32 12.69 -18.86
CA MET A 101 -11.23 13.00 -20.26
C MET A 101 -9.77 13.17 -20.67
N VAL A 102 -9.31 12.36 -21.59
CA VAL A 102 -7.96 12.42 -22.13
C VAL A 102 -8.03 12.76 -23.62
N THR A 103 -7.32 13.81 -24.01
CA THR A 103 -7.15 14.14 -25.42
C THR A 103 -5.93 13.39 -25.94
N PRO A 104 -6.08 12.43 -26.87
CA PRO A 104 -4.94 11.74 -27.46
C PRO A 104 -4.01 12.72 -28.17
N VAL A 105 -2.72 12.67 -27.84
CA VAL A 105 -1.71 13.46 -28.58
C VAL A 105 -1.49 12.77 -29.91
N SER A 106 -1.73 13.48 -31.01
CA SER A 106 -1.43 12.96 -32.34
C SER A 106 0.06 12.65 -32.48
N PRO A 107 0.45 11.46 -33.00
CA PRO A 107 1.86 11.23 -33.31
C PRO A 107 2.34 12.24 -34.35
N MET A 108 3.43 12.93 -34.01
CA MET A 108 4.09 13.89 -34.94
C MET A 108 4.52 13.14 -36.19
N GLY A 109 3.87 13.46 -37.34
CA GLY A 109 4.28 12.94 -38.65
C GLY A 109 3.19 12.79 -39.70
N GLY A 110 1.93 13.11 -39.41
CA GLY A 110 0.85 13.11 -40.39
C GLY A 110 0.46 14.54 -40.76
N ASN A 111 0.08 14.76 -42.05
CA ASN A 111 -0.41 16.03 -42.57
C ASN A 111 -1.46 16.64 -41.63
N ALA A 112 -1.23 17.89 -41.23
CA ALA A 112 -1.94 18.61 -40.18
C ALA A 112 -3.42 18.94 -40.45
N ASP A 113 -3.98 18.48 -41.55
CA ASP A 113 -5.27 19.02 -42.04
C ASP A 113 -6.53 18.17 -41.70
N SER A 114 -6.41 17.04 -41.01
CA SER A 114 -7.59 16.18 -40.83
C SER A 114 -7.77 15.49 -39.47
N TYR A 115 -6.89 15.70 -38.49
CA TYR A 115 -7.04 15.02 -37.19
C TYR A 115 -7.52 15.99 -36.12
N ILE A 116 -8.81 15.97 -35.87
CA ILE A 116 -9.40 16.58 -34.65
C ILE A 116 -9.34 15.50 -33.56
N PRO A 117 -8.49 15.66 -32.54
CA PRO A 117 -8.47 14.71 -31.45
C PRO A 117 -9.76 14.83 -30.64
N TYR A 118 -10.60 13.84 -30.73
CA TYR A 118 -11.78 13.76 -29.85
C TYR A 118 -11.31 13.34 -28.45
N PRO A 119 -11.77 14.03 -27.38
CA PRO A 119 -11.52 13.62 -26.01
C PRO A 119 -12.18 12.26 -25.78
N VAL A 120 -11.42 11.33 -25.20
CA VAL A 120 -11.87 9.99 -24.85
C VAL A 120 -11.95 9.91 -23.33
N GLU A 121 -13.06 9.39 -22.83
CA GLU A 121 -13.23 9.12 -21.41
C GLU A 121 -12.51 7.82 -21.05
N VAL A 122 -11.61 7.90 -20.06
CA VAL A 122 -10.85 6.76 -19.55
C VAL A 122 -11.00 6.68 -18.03
N GLU A 123 -11.22 5.48 -17.54
CA GLU A 123 -11.23 5.26 -16.10
C GLU A 123 -9.79 5.27 -15.57
N VAL A 124 -9.52 6.13 -14.59
CA VAL A 124 -8.21 6.27 -13.94
C VAL A 124 -8.38 6.14 -12.43
N GLY A 125 -7.27 5.78 -11.75
CA GLY A 125 -7.27 5.57 -10.29
C GLY A 125 -7.60 4.13 -9.93
N GLY A 126 -8.15 3.96 -8.75
CA GLY A 126 -8.33 2.65 -8.15
C GLY A 126 -7.07 2.12 -7.44
N ALA A 127 -7.27 1.14 -6.60
CA ALA A 127 -6.21 0.45 -5.90
C ALA A 127 -6.53 -1.04 -5.78
N THR A 128 -5.53 -1.89 -6.01
CA THR A 128 -5.61 -3.32 -5.69
C THR A 128 -4.86 -3.56 -4.39
N VAL A 129 -5.53 -4.12 -3.39
CA VAL A 129 -4.96 -4.30 -2.05
C VAL A 129 -4.98 -5.76 -1.66
N PHE A 130 -3.83 -6.26 -1.23
CA PHE A 130 -3.64 -7.59 -0.69
C PHE A 130 -3.30 -7.48 0.79
N VAL A 131 -3.95 -8.28 1.64
CA VAL A 131 -3.66 -8.37 3.07
C VAL A 131 -3.16 -9.77 3.37
N LEU A 132 -1.91 -9.88 3.80
CA LEU A 132 -1.19 -11.11 4.02
C LEU A 132 -0.83 -11.28 5.50
N PRO A 133 -0.91 -12.48 6.07
CA PRO A 133 -0.37 -12.74 7.39
C PRO A 133 1.16 -12.64 7.37
N ILE A 134 1.76 -12.07 8.42
CA ILE A 134 3.20 -12.09 8.63
C ILE A 134 3.51 -13.20 9.63
N GLU A 135 4.30 -14.18 9.22
CA GLU A 135 4.74 -15.26 10.11
C GLU A 135 5.80 -14.79 11.09
N GLN A 136 6.73 -13.95 10.63
CA GLN A 136 7.80 -13.41 11.46
C GLN A 136 8.10 -11.96 11.05
N PHE A 137 8.29 -11.10 12.04
CA PHE A 137 8.67 -9.71 11.86
C PHE A 137 9.86 -9.39 12.76
N HIS A 138 10.97 -8.96 12.16
CA HIS A 138 12.17 -8.55 12.88
C HIS A 138 12.54 -7.13 12.47
N GLN A 139 12.84 -6.30 13.45
CA GLN A 139 13.37 -4.96 13.25
C GLN A 139 14.66 -4.85 14.07
N PHE A 140 15.77 -4.56 13.41
CA PHE A 140 17.09 -4.45 14.01
C PHE A 140 17.47 -2.98 14.22
#